data_c9887939768f84bca63cce1a8c268509
#
_entry.id   c9887939768f84bca63cce1a8c268509
#
_cell.length_a   1.000
_cell.length_b   1.000
_cell.length_c   1.000
_cell.angle_alpha   90.00
_cell.angle_beta   90.00
_cell.angle_gamma   90.00
#
_symmetry.space_group_name_H-M   'P 1'
#
loop_
_entity.id
_entity.type
_entity.pdbx_description
1 polymer ?
#
loop_
_entity_poly.entity_id
_entity_poly.type
_entity_poly.pdbx_seq_one_letter_code
_entity_poly.pdbx_strand_id
1 'polypeptide(L)'
;MGEVAGRDVAELGAGFAVQAAYVAEAMNPTRMLALDSSATQHARSVAMHGHVPGLELVQADAAAYLTEHPGTLDVAYSRFGAVDFCDPEILLPAIAVAIRPGGRLVFSTLGHYKNGAPPATECRSADVPARLVDGSVGTMPRWVLDTPVWERLLDGFGFDLVGSETILDPGPDGAAPVTTRTFAAKRRAKHSA
;
A
#
# COMPACT_ATOMS: atom_id res chain seq x y z
N MET A 1 -9.42 -7.29 -1.66
CA MET A 1 -9.10 -6.89 -3.05
C MET A 1 -10.27 -7.14 -4.01
N GLY A 2 -11.11 -8.11 -3.76
CA GLY A 2 -12.10 -8.59 -4.70
C GLY A 2 -11.48 -9.46 -5.79
N GLU A 3 -12.20 -9.66 -6.89
CA GLU A 3 -11.72 -10.45 -8.03
C GLU A 3 -10.62 -9.68 -8.79
N VAL A 4 -9.46 -10.31 -8.96
CA VAL A 4 -8.29 -9.74 -9.66
C VAL A 4 -7.95 -10.50 -10.95
N ALA A 5 -8.63 -11.61 -11.23
CA ALA A 5 -8.43 -12.37 -12.47
C ALA A 5 -8.67 -11.47 -13.70
N GLY A 6 -7.74 -11.50 -14.64
CA GLY A 6 -7.79 -10.66 -15.84
C GLY A 6 -7.61 -9.16 -15.62
N ARG A 7 -7.10 -8.73 -14.47
CA ARG A 7 -6.89 -7.33 -14.09
C ARG A 7 -5.41 -6.96 -14.10
N ASP A 8 -5.13 -5.67 -14.29
CA ASP A 8 -3.83 -5.08 -14.05
C ASP A 8 -3.76 -4.66 -12.57
N VAL A 9 -2.88 -5.32 -11.82
CA VAL A 9 -2.79 -5.21 -10.35
C VAL A 9 -1.41 -4.69 -9.94
N ALA A 10 -1.35 -3.83 -8.92
CA ALA A 10 -0.08 -3.38 -8.35
C ALA A 10 -0.06 -3.52 -6.82
N GLU A 11 1.04 -4.03 -6.27
CA GLU A 11 1.40 -3.95 -4.85
C GLU A 11 2.35 -2.77 -4.63
N LEU A 12 2.00 -1.87 -3.71
CA LEU A 12 2.76 -0.65 -3.40
C LEU A 12 3.51 -0.81 -2.07
N GLY A 13 4.83 -0.79 -2.14
CA GLY A 13 5.71 -1.14 -1.02
C GLY A 13 5.72 -2.66 -0.80
N ALA A 14 6.04 -3.40 -1.86
CA ALA A 14 5.92 -4.87 -1.91
C ALA A 14 6.96 -5.62 -1.06
N GLY A 15 8.01 -4.94 -0.61
CA GLY A 15 9.09 -5.58 0.13
C GLY A 15 9.71 -6.74 -0.66
N PHE A 16 9.63 -7.95 -0.09
CA PHE A 16 10.10 -9.17 -0.78
C PHE A 16 9.14 -9.70 -1.84
N ALA A 17 8.04 -8.99 -2.14
CA ALA A 17 7.03 -9.35 -3.14
C ALA A 17 6.34 -10.72 -2.93
N VAL A 18 6.29 -11.23 -1.69
CA VAL A 18 5.66 -12.53 -1.38
C VAL A 18 4.16 -12.53 -1.72
N GLN A 19 3.46 -11.42 -1.41
CA GLN A 19 2.04 -11.31 -1.72
C GLN A 19 1.81 -11.14 -3.22
N ALA A 20 2.64 -10.33 -3.89
CA ALA A 20 2.58 -10.16 -5.34
C ALA A 20 2.81 -11.48 -6.07
N ALA A 21 3.80 -12.26 -5.66
CA ALA A 21 4.05 -13.58 -6.22
C ALA A 21 2.85 -14.52 -6.05
N TYR A 22 2.27 -14.57 -4.85
CA TYR A 22 1.05 -15.34 -4.60
C TYR A 22 -0.12 -14.88 -5.49
N VAL A 23 -0.32 -13.57 -5.63
CA VAL A 23 -1.39 -13.03 -6.49
C VAL A 23 -1.15 -13.41 -7.95
N ALA A 24 0.10 -13.31 -8.45
CA ALA A 24 0.45 -13.69 -9.81
C ALA A 24 0.18 -15.18 -10.10
N GLU A 25 0.58 -16.06 -9.18
CA GLU A 25 0.46 -17.52 -9.36
C GLU A 25 -0.95 -18.05 -9.12
N ALA A 26 -1.65 -17.54 -8.08
CA ALA A 26 -2.89 -18.14 -7.61
C ALA A 26 -4.17 -17.42 -8.06
N MET A 27 -4.08 -16.14 -8.48
CA MET A 27 -5.25 -15.32 -8.76
C MET A 27 -5.39 -14.89 -10.22
N ASN A 28 -4.45 -15.29 -11.08
CA ASN A 28 -4.49 -15.11 -12.52
C ASN A 28 -4.79 -13.66 -13.00
N PRO A 29 -4.06 -12.63 -12.50
CA PRO A 29 -4.17 -11.29 -13.05
C PRO A 29 -3.63 -11.25 -14.48
N THR A 30 -4.01 -10.24 -15.27
CA THR A 30 -3.37 -10.00 -16.59
C THR A 30 -1.91 -9.57 -16.40
N ARG A 31 -1.67 -8.76 -15.37
CA ARG A 31 -0.36 -8.26 -14.99
C ARG A 31 -0.32 -8.06 -13.48
N MET A 32 0.77 -8.48 -12.84
CA MET A 32 1.05 -8.20 -11.44
C MET A 32 2.32 -7.37 -11.32
N LEU A 33 2.20 -6.14 -10.84
CA LEU A 33 3.30 -5.22 -10.59
C LEU A 33 3.62 -5.17 -9.11
N ALA A 34 4.86 -5.36 -8.72
CA ALA A 34 5.36 -5.19 -7.37
C ALA A 34 6.35 -4.04 -7.31
N LEU A 35 5.96 -2.93 -6.68
CA LEU A 35 6.79 -1.74 -6.52
C LEU A 35 7.39 -1.69 -5.13
N ASP A 36 8.72 -1.48 -5.05
CA ASP A 36 9.40 -1.13 -3.80
C ASP A 36 10.55 -0.17 -4.08
N SER A 37 10.72 0.84 -3.25
CA SER A 37 11.79 1.83 -3.41
C SER A 37 13.16 1.32 -2.93
N SER A 38 13.17 0.30 -2.06
CA SER A 38 14.38 -0.25 -1.46
C SER A 38 15.12 -1.18 -2.43
N ALA A 39 16.33 -0.80 -2.83
CA ALA A 39 17.21 -1.64 -3.66
C ALA A 39 17.46 -3.02 -3.02
N THR A 40 17.58 -3.08 -1.69
CA THR A 40 17.80 -4.34 -0.97
C THR A 40 16.56 -5.24 -1.04
N GLN A 41 15.35 -4.68 -0.87
CA GLN A 41 14.12 -5.44 -0.97
C GLN A 41 13.90 -5.92 -2.42
N HIS A 42 14.12 -5.03 -3.39
CA HIS A 42 14.02 -5.37 -4.79
C HIS A 42 14.99 -6.52 -5.19
N ALA A 43 16.27 -6.42 -4.81
CA ALA A 43 17.23 -7.49 -5.11
C ALA A 43 16.80 -8.85 -4.52
N ARG A 44 16.24 -8.85 -3.31
CA ARG A 44 15.70 -10.07 -2.67
C ARG A 44 14.44 -10.58 -3.38
N SER A 45 13.53 -9.69 -3.77
CA SER A 45 12.32 -10.08 -4.50
C SER A 45 12.66 -10.71 -5.85
N VAL A 46 13.65 -10.15 -6.57
CA VAL A 46 14.15 -10.74 -7.82
C VAL A 46 14.76 -12.13 -7.59
N ALA A 47 15.59 -12.27 -6.56
CA ALA A 47 16.19 -13.56 -6.24
C ALA A 47 15.16 -14.65 -5.87
N MET A 48 14.09 -14.26 -5.16
CA MET A 48 13.06 -15.19 -4.70
C MET A 48 11.97 -15.46 -5.75
N HIS A 49 11.54 -14.44 -6.49
CA HIS A 49 10.33 -14.49 -7.31
C HIS A 49 10.51 -14.03 -8.75
N GLY A 50 11.75 -13.71 -9.19
CA GLY A 50 12.02 -13.29 -10.57
C GLY A 50 11.67 -14.32 -11.65
N HIS A 51 11.40 -15.57 -11.24
CA HIS A 51 10.96 -16.65 -12.13
C HIS A 51 9.43 -16.76 -12.28
N VAL A 52 8.66 -15.99 -11.50
CA VAL A 52 7.18 -16.08 -11.49
C VAL A 52 6.61 -15.41 -12.75
N PRO A 53 5.89 -16.15 -13.60
CA PRO A 53 5.33 -15.58 -14.84
C PRO A 53 4.28 -14.50 -14.54
N GLY A 54 4.30 -13.41 -15.30
CA GLY A 54 3.34 -12.30 -15.15
C GLY A 54 3.58 -11.39 -13.95
N LEU A 55 4.64 -11.65 -13.15
CA LEU A 55 5.09 -10.77 -12.08
C LEU A 55 6.19 -9.83 -12.58
N GLU A 56 5.94 -8.52 -12.48
CA GLU A 56 6.91 -7.47 -12.75
C GLU A 56 7.42 -6.91 -11.42
N LEU A 57 8.72 -7.06 -11.18
CA LEU A 57 9.40 -6.53 -9.99
C LEU A 57 10.11 -5.22 -10.37
N VAL A 58 9.71 -4.12 -9.77
CA VAL A 58 10.23 -2.79 -10.12
C VAL A 58 10.75 -2.06 -8.89
N GLN A 59 12.02 -1.64 -8.95
CA GLN A 59 12.59 -0.73 -7.97
C GLN A 59 12.26 0.71 -8.36
N ALA A 60 11.31 1.34 -7.66
CA ALA A 60 10.94 2.72 -7.91
C ALA A 60 10.26 3.34 -6.67
N ASP A 61 10.33 4.67 -6.58
CA ASP A 61 9.39 5.42 -5.73
C ASP A 61 7.97 5.23 -6.27
N ALA A 62 7.04 4.84 -5.39
CA ALA A 62 5.69 4.50 -5.81
C ALA A 62 4.94 5.70 -6.40
N ALA A 63 5.06 6.88 -5.79
CA ALA A 63 4.35 8.07 -6.28
C ALA A 63 4.88 8.54 -7.63
N ALA A 64 6.21 8.56 -7.81
CA ALA A 64 6.83 8.91 -9.08
C ALA A 64 6.41 7.94 -10.19
N TYR A 65 6.56 6.63 -9.95
CA TYR A 65 6.18 5.60 -10.93
C TYR A 65 4.70 5.72 -11.34
N LEU A 66 3.79 5.82 -10.38
CA LEU A 66 2.36 5.87 -10.65
C LEU A 66 1.94 7.12 -11.42
N THR A 67 2.61 8.25 -11.18
CA THR A 67 2.36 9.51 -11.91
C THR A 67 2.74 9.39 -13.39
N GLU A 68 3.79 8.63 -13.70
CA GLU A 68 4.28 8.40 -15.06
C GLU A 68 3.46 7.33 -15.82
N HIS A 69 2.60 6.56 -15.12
CA HIS A 69 1.81 5.47 -15.70
C HIS A 69 0.29 5.65 -15.52
N PRO A 70 -0.30 6.73 -16.09
CA PRO A 70 -1.71 7.06 -15.89
C PRO A 70 -2.65 6.00 -16.51
N GLY A 71 -3.69 5.62 -15.76
CA GLY A 71 -4.75 4.74 -16.25
C GLY A 71 -4.31 3.32 -16.61
N THR A 72 -3.23 2.84 -16.01
CA THR A 72 -2.67 1.50 -16.31
C THR A 72 -3.14 0.41 -15.36
N LEU A 73 -3.74 0.76 -14.21
CA LEU A 73 -4.12 -0.17 -13.16
C LEU A 73 -5.63 -0.30 -13.01
N ASP A 74 -6.12 -1.50 -12.74
CA ASP A 74 -7.48 -1.78 -12.28
C ASP A 74 -7.53 -1.84 -10.75
N VAL A 75 -6.48 -2.36 -10.12
CA VAL A 75 -6.37 -2.50 -8.67
C VAL A 75 -4.97 -2.11 -8.21
N ALA A 76 -4.89 -1.26 -7.20
CA ALA A 76 -3.67 -1.08 -6.41
C ALA A 76 -3.93 -1.52 -4.97
N TYR A 77 -2.94 -2.16 -4.35
CA TYR A 77 -3.02 -2.46 -2.93
C TYR A 77 -1.70 -2.19 -2.21
N SER A 78 -1.79 -1.94 -0.90
CA SER A 78 -0.62 -1.74 -0.03
C SER A 78 -0.88 -2.39 1.32
N ARG A 79 -0.05 -3.35 1.70
CA ARG A 79 -0.17 -4.06 2.98
C ARG A 79 0.98 -3.66 3.89
N PHE A 80 0.74 -2.69 4.78
CA PHE A 80 1.79 -2.09 5.62
C PHE A 80 3.02 -1.63 4.82
N GLY A 81 2.79 -1.23 3.57
CA GLY A 81 3.79 -0.85 2.59
C GLY A 81 3.80 0.66 2.32
N ALA A 82 3.80 1.06 1.05
CA ALA A 82 3.96 2.46 0.66
C ALA A 82 2.96 3.43 1.33
N VAL A 83 1.71 3.00 1.58
CA VAL A 83 0.70 3.85 2.25
C VAL A 83 1.10 4.24 3.67
N ASP A 84 1.88 3.39 4.36
CA ASP A 84 2.37 3.69 5.70
C ASP A 84 3.63 4.58 5.71
N PHE A 85 4.41 4.59 4.62
CA PHE A 85 5.76 5.16 4.59
C PHE A 85 5.96 6.28 3.56
N CYS A 86 4.96 6.55 2.72
CA CYS A 86 4.92 7.71 1.83
C CYS A 86 3.87 8.70 2.33
N ASP A 87 4.12 9.99 2.09
CA ASP A 87 3.14 11.02 2.40
C ASP A 87 1.83 10.75 1.63
N PRO A 88 0.69 10.57 2.34
CA PRO A 88 -0.59 10.33 1.69
C PRO A 88 -1.03 11.44 0.75
N GLU A 89 -0.63 12.70 1.00
CA GLU A 89 -0.95 13.84 0.14
C GLU A 89 -0.16 13.84 -1.17
N ILE A 90 0.92 13.05 -1.24
CA ILE A 90 1.71 12.80 -2.45
C ILE A 90 1.29 11.48 -3.10
N LEU A 91 1.13 10.43 -2.31
CA LEU A 91 0.88 9.08 -2.83
C LEU A 91 -0.55 8.91 -3.36
N LEU A 92 -1.58 9.38 -2.64
CA LEU A 92 -2.97 9.17 -3.05
C LEU A 92 -3.32 9.83 -4.39
N PRO A 93 -2.91 11.09 -4.71
CA PRO A 93 -3.12 11.64 -6.05
C PRO A 93 -2.39 10.84 -7.13
N ALA A 94 -1.19 10.31 -6.89
CA ALA A 94 -0.48 9.47 -7.84
C ALA A 94 -1.22 8.14 -8.09
N ILE A 95 -1.73 7.51 -7.03
CA ILE A 95 -2.59 6.32 -7.15
C ILE A 95 -3.84 6.64 -7.95
N ALA A 96 -4.47 7.80 -7.70
CA ALA A 96 -5.66 8.23 -8.43
C ALA A 96 -5.40 8.47 -9.91
N VAL A 97 -4.19 8.88 -10.30
CA VAL A 97 -3.78 9.01 -11.71
C VAL A 97 -3.61 7.64 -12.36
N ALA A 98 -2.96 6.69 -11.67
CA ALA A 98 -2.63 5.39 -12.23
C ALA A 98 -3.83 4.42 -12.31
N ILE A 99 -4.76 4.50 -11.36
CA ILE A 99 -5.95 3.63 -11.36
C ILE A 99 -6.98 4.16 -12.39
N ARG A 100 -7.50 3.26 -13.21
CA ARG A 100 -8.62 3.55 -14.13
C ARG A 100 -9.87 4.00 -13.37
N PRO A 101 -10.73 4.85 -13.95
CA PRO A 101 -12.04 5.15 -13.36
C PRO A 101 -12.82 3.88 -13.01
N GLY A 102 -13.33 3.81 -11.79
CA GLY A 102 -14.01 2.62 -11.27
C GLY A 102 -13.10 1.50 -10.73
N GLY A 103 -11.79 1.63 -10.90
CA GLY A 103 -10.81 0.72 -10.30
C GLY A 103 -10.71 0.89 -8.77
N ARG A 104 -9.90 0.09 -8.11
CA ARG A 104 -9.90 -0.05 -6.66
C ARG A 104 -8.53 0.22 -6.03
N LEU A 105 -8.55 0.87 -4.88
CA LEU A 105 -7.45 0.95 -3.93
C LEU A 105 -7.83 0.16 -2.69
N VAL A 106 -6.94 -0.75 -2.24
CA VAL A 106 -7.12 -1.48 -0.97
C VAL A 106 -5.83 -1.38 -0.17
N PHE A 107 -5.90 -1.00 1.09
CA PHE A 107 -4.70 -0.98 1.92
C PHE A 107 -4.98 -1.35 3.36
N SER A 108 -3.94 -1.86 4.02
CA SER A 108 -3.93 -2.13 5.45
C SER A 108 -2.84 -1.32 6.12
N THR A 109 -3.19 -0.68 7.22
CA THR A 109 -2.30 0.14 8.05
C THR A 109 -2.49 -0.19 9.53
N LEU A 110 -1.59 0.28 10.38
CA LEU A 110 -1.75 0.13 11.83
C LEU A 110 -2.87 1.04 12.35
N GLY A 111 -3.61 0.56 13.34
CA GLY A 111 -4.60 1.36 14.07
C GLY A 111 -4.02 2.21 15.20
N HIS A 112 -2.77 1.93 15.59
CA HIS A 112 -1.98 2.68 16.57
C HIS A 112 -0.49 2.40 16.35
N TYR A 113 0.39 3.23 16.87
CA TYR A 113 1.83 2.98 16.83
C TYR A 113 2.21 1.76 17.69
N LYS A 114 3.27 1.05 17.32
CA LYS A 114 3.73 -0.16 18.04
C LYS A 114 4.13 0.10 19.50
N ASN A 115 4.45 1.33 19.85
CA ASN A 115 4.73 1.76 21.23
C ASN A 115 3.45 2.08 22.03
N GLY A 116 2.25 1.83 21.46
CA GLY A 116 0.96 2.11 22.07
C GLY A 116 0.45 3.55 21.87
N ALA A 117 1.22 4.43 21.24
CA ALA A 117 0.74 5.79 20.96
C ALA A 117 -0.46 5.76 20.01
N PRO A 118 -1.46 6.65 20.20
CA PRO A 118 -2.65 6.71 19.35
C PRO A 118 -2.31 7.12 17.92
N PRO A 119 -3.19 6.83 16.96
CA PRO A 119 -3.05 7.34 15.60
C PRO A 119 -3.16 8.86 15.57
N ALA A 120 -2.55 9.47 14.55
CA ALA A 120 -2.63 10.90 14.33
C ALA A 120 -4.03 11.30 13.84
N THR A 121 -4.56 12.42 14.36
CA THR A 121 -5.85 13.02 13.99
C THR A 121 -5.74 14.01 12.84
N GLU A 122 -4.53 14.21 12.34
CA GLU A 122 -4.17 15.04 11.18
C GLU A 122 -3.25 14.25 10.26
N CYS A 123 -3.10 14.68 8.98
CA CYS A 123 -2.17 14.07 8.04
C CYS A 123 -0.73 14.43 8.41
N ARG A 124 -0.14 13.69 9.34
CA ARG A 124 1.25 13.83 9.75
C ARG A 124 1.87 12.49 10.07
N SER A 125 3.16 12.36 9.79
CA SER A 125 3.95 11.20 10.19
C SER A 125 4.49 11.35 11.62
N ALA A 126 4.93 10.23 12.18
CA ALA A 126 5.84 10.20 13.30
C ALA A 126 7.03 9.30 12.96
N ASP A 127 8.19 9.63 13.49
CA ASP A 127 9.38 8.82 13.32
C ASP A 127 9.25 7.51 14.10
N VAL A 128 9.48 6.41 13.41
CA VAL A 128 9.50 5.07 14.02
C VAL A 128 10.90 4.46 13.86
N PRO A 129 11.36 3.64 14.83
CA PRO A 129 12.62 2.94 14.69
C PRO A 129 12.64 2.06 13.44
N ALA A 130 13.71 2.17 12.68
CA ALA A 130 13.94 1.39 11.47
C ALA A 130 15.39 0.88 11.45
N ARG A 131 15.58 -0.31 10.87
CA ARG A 131 16.92 -0.82 10.58
C ARG A 131 17.35 -0.31 9.21
N LEU A 132 18.41 0.47 9.17
CA LEU A 132 18.96 1.05 7.95
C LEU A 132 19.72 -0.01 7.12
N VAL A 133 20.07 0.34 5.88
CA VAL A 133 20.75 -0.55 4.92
C VAL A 133 22.11 -1.04 5.47
N ASP A 134 22.82 -0.20 6.20
CA ASP A 134 24.10 -0.50 6.85
C ASP A 134 23.98 -1.34 8.13
N GLY A 135 22.73 -1.70 8.50
CA GLY A 135 22.41 -2.46 9.71
C GLY A 135 22.28 -1.65 10.98
N SER A 136 22.58 -0.35 10.95
CA SER A 136 22.38 0.55 12.08
C SER A 136 20.89 0.76 12.39
N VAL A 137 20.60 1.26 13.58
CA VAL A 137 19.24 1.68 13.96
C VAL A 137 19.10 3.16 13.68
N GLY A 138 18.16 3.51 12.84
CA GLY A 138 17.74 4.88 12.55
C GLY A 138 16.25 5.05 12.76
N THR A 139 15.71 6.10 12.17
CA THR A 139 14.26 6.35 12.13
C THR A 139 13.80 6.53 10.69
N MET A 140 12.51 6.26 10.47
CA MET A 140 11.83 6.58 9.23
C MET A 140 10.42 7.12 9.53
N PRO A 141 9.91 8.05 8.72
CA PRO A 141 8.56 8.55 8.88
C PRO A 141 7.55 7.43 8.63
N ARG A 142 6.50 7.38 9.44
CA ARG A 142 5.37 6.48 9.27
C ARG A 142 4.06 7.21 9.54
N TRP A 143 3.10 7.04 8.65
CA TRP A 143 1.75 7.57 8.76
C TRP A 143 0.83 6.52 9.38
N VAL A 144 0.54 6.68 10.67
CA VAL A 144 -0.50 5.91 11.37
C VAL A 144 -1.62 6.91 11.67
N LEU A 145 -2.58 6.99 10.77
CA LEU A 145 -3.64 7.99 10.81
C LEU A 145 -4.95 7.40 11.32
N ASP A 146 -5.76 8.24 11.97
CA ASP A 146 -7.09 7.82 12.40
C ASP A 146 -8.05 7.64 11.20
N THR A 147 -9.09 6.83 11.39
CA THR A 147 -10.07 6.53 10.33
C THR A 147 -10.66 7.79 9.68
N PRO A 148 -11.13 8.80 10.43
CA PRO A 148 -11.66 10.02 9.81
C PRO A 148 -10.64 10.79 8.97
N VAL A 149 -9.33 10.65 9.26
CA VAL A 149 -8.29 11.27 8.43
C VAL A 149 -8.19 10.56 7.10
N TRP A 150 -8.14 9.22 7.12
CA TRP A 150 -8.13 8.43 5.88
C TRP A 150 -9.37 8.68 5.02
N GLU A 151 -10.56 8.76 5.63
CA GLU A 151 -11.80 9.04 4.92
C GLU A 151 -11.75 10.40 4.20
N ARG A 152 -11.30 11.46 4.87
CA ARG A 152 -11.15 12.79 4.25
C ARG A 152 -10.13 12.81 3.12
N LEU A 153 -8.98 12.13 3.31
CA LEU A 153 -7.93 12.05 2.28
C LEU A 153 -8.42 11.29 1.05
N LEU A 154 -9.05 10.14 1.25
CA LEU A 154 -9.62 9.35 0.15
C LEU A 154 -10.65 10.16 -0.63
N ASP A 155 -11.59 10.80 0.07
CA ASP A 155 -12.60 11.66 -0.56
C ASP A 155 -11.96 12.81 -1.33
N GLY A 156 -11.02 13.54 -0.72
CA GLY A 156 -10.31 14.67 -1.33
C GLY A 156 -9.55 14.31 -2.60
N PHE A 157 -9.00 13.10 -2.68
CA PHE A 157 -8.26 12.62 -3.86
C PHE A 157 -9.10 11.77 -4.83
N GLY A 158 -10.41 11.81 -4.70
CA GLY A 158 -11.34 11.26 -5.69
C GLY A 158 -11.58 9.77 -5.57
N PHE A 159 -11.57 9.26 -4.35
CA PHE A 159 -11.98 7.89 -4.03
C PHE A 159 -13.26 7.90 -3.19
N ASP A 160 -14.16 6.96 -3.47
CA ASP A 160 -15.29 6.64 -2.61
C ASP A 160 -14.90 5.46 -1.72
N LEU A 161 -14.96 5.64 -0.40
CA LEU A 161 -14.75 4.54 0.52
C LEU A 161 -15.91 3.56 0.39
N VAL A 162 -15.60 2.30 0.08
CA VAL A 162 -16.59 1.23 -0.10
C VAL A 162 -16.62 0.23 1.05
N GLY A 163 -15.62 0.28 1.92
CA GLY A 163 -15.57 -0.53 3.13
C GLY A 163 -14.33 -0.25 3.95
N SER A 164 -14.48 -0.40 5.26
CA SER A 164 -13.36 -0.38 6.20
C SER A 164 -13.59 -1.45 7.27
N GLU A 165 -12.50 -2.04 7.74
CA GLU A 165 -12.52 -3.08 8.76
C GLU A 165 -11.40 -2.82 9.76
N THR A 166 -11.67 -3.11 11.04
CA THR A 166 -10.68 -3.08 12.11
C THR A 166 -10.50 -4.51 12.63
N ILE A 167 -9.29 -5.00 12.56
CA ILE A 167 -8.90 -6.33 13.03
C ILE A 167 -8.00 -6.15 14.25
N LEU A 168 -8.36 -6.80 15.34
CA LEU A 168 -7.55 -6.87 16.55
C LEU A 168 -6.81 -8.20 16.57
N ASP A 169 -5.49 -8.16 16.49
CA ASP A 169 -4.64 -9.30 16.75
C ASP A 169 -4.22 -9.23 18.23
N PRO A 170 -4.63 -10.19 19.07
CA PRO A 170 -4.26 -10.19 20.48
C PRO A 170 -2.74 -10.35 20.69
N GLY A 171 -2.01 -10.76 19.66
CA GLY A 171 -0.59 -11.06 19.76
C GLY A 171 -0.31 -12.36 20.54
N PRO A 172 0.94 -12.80 20.59
CA PRO A 172 1.37 -13.89 21.46
C PRO A 172 1.29 -13.47 22.94
N ASP A 173 1.23 -14.46 23.84
CA ASP A 173 1.12 -14.24 25.28
C ASP A 173 2.12 -13.19 25.80
N GLY A 174 1.58 -12.15 26.46
CA GLY A 174 2.37 -11.05 27.02
C GLY A 174 2.74 -9.93 26.04
N ALA A 175 2.39 -10.04 24.77
CA ALA A 175 2.56 -8.93 23.81
C ALA A 175 1.37 -7.98 23.85
N ALA A 176 1.63 -6.70 23.56
CA ALA A 176 0.55 -5.75 23.36
C ALA A 176 -0.23 -6.12 22.08
N PRO A 177 -1.58 -6.06 22.12
CA PRO A 177 -2.39 -6.34 20.94
C PRO A 177 -2.08 -5.34 19.83
N VAL A 178 -2.16 -5.80 18.58
CA VAL A 178 -1.95 -4.98 17.39
C VAL A 178 -3.29 -4.77 16.70
N THR A 179 -3.65 -3.52 16.48
CA THR A 179 -4.83 -3.17 15.70
C THR A 179 -4.41 -2.88 14.27
N THR A 180 -5.03 -3.59 13.33
CA THR A 180 -4.91 -3.36 11.89
C THR A 180 -6.20 -2.74 11.38
N ARG A 181 -6.09 -1.68 10.58
CA ARG A 181 -7.21 -1.11 9.82
C ARG A 181 -7.03 -1.41 8.36
N THR A 182 -8.09 -1.87 7.72
CA THR A 182 -8.13 -2.11 6.28
C THR A 182 -9.17 -1.21 5.64
N PHE A 183 -8.81 -0.62 4.51
CA PHE A 183 -9.68 0.26 3.74
C PHE A 183 -9.79 -0.27 2.32
N ALA A 184 -11.00 -0.22 1.77
CA ALA A 184 -11.27 -0.49 0.37
C ALA A 184 -11.98 0.73 -0.23
N ALA A 185 -11.42 1.29 -1.27
CA ALA A 185 -11.92 2.49 -1.91
C ALA A 185 -12.01 2.32 -3.43
N LYS A 186 -12.96 3.00 -4.06
CA LYS A 186 -13.19 2.96 -5.50
C LYS A 186 -12.83 4.32 -6.12
N ARG A 187 -12.04 4.31 -7.18
CA ARG A 187 -11.71 5.50 -7.95
C ARG A 187 -12.98 6.04 -8.62
N ARG A 188 -13.33 7.30 -8.34
CA ARG A 188 -14.46 7.97 -9.01
C ARG A 188 -14.26 8.09 -10.51
N ALA A 189 -15.31 7.95 -11.26
CA ALA A 189 -15.31 8.33 -12.67
C ALA A 189 -15.09 9.86 -12.76
N LYS A 190 -14.27 10.31 -13.71
CA LYS A 190 -14.26 11.74 -14.04
C LYS A 190 -15.65 12.09 -14.53
N HIS A 191 -16.34 12.97 -13.85
CA HIS A 191 -17.54 13.57 -14.43
C HIS A 191 -17.07 14.32 -15.69
N SER A 192 -17.55 13.85 -16.86
CA SER A 192 -17.44 14.66 -18.09
C SER A 192 -18.28 15.91 -17.86
N ALA A 193 -17.61 17.06 -17.74
CA ALA A 193 -18.27 18.35 -17.71
C ALA A 193 -18.81 18.67 -19.12
#